data_257f7bb9e0b027f200544961cdd2cd8d
#
_entry.id   257f7bb9e0b027f200544961cdd2cd8d
#
_cell.length_a   1.000
_cell.length_b   1.000
_cell.length_c   1.000
_cell.angle_alpha   90.00
_cell.angle_beta   90.00
_cell.angle_gamma   90.00
#
_symmetry.space_group_name_H-M   'P 1'
#
loop_
_entity.id
_entity.type
_entity.pdbx_description
1 polymer ?
#
loop_
_entity_poly.entity_id
_entity_poly.type
_entity_poly.pdbx_seq_one_letter_code
_entity_poly.pdbx_strand_id
1 'polypeptide(L)'
;DVIAVTSDSKSQDLITLGATKTLNRDQSVVEALGSNSVDVVIDLVGGKSWPALLEILRPGGRYAVSGAIAGAFVELDLRTLYLKDLSFFGCTVLESNVFTNLIDHIESGNIKPIVAHTFPLEDIVKAQELFLQKKHIGKIVLTINTQ
;
A
#
# COMPACT_ATOMS: atom_id res chain seq x y z
N ASP A 1 -3.85 -13.42 -6.08
CA ASP A 1 -2.45 -13.05 -6.33
C ASP A 1 -2.21 -11.61 -5.90
N VAL A 2 -1.11 -11.39 -5.17
CA VAL A 2 -0.70 -10.08 -4.68
C VAL A 2 0.65 -9.72 -5.27
N ILE A 3 0.70 -8.61 -5.99
CA ILE A 3 1.93 -8.05 -6.55
C ILE A 3 2.29 -6.80 -5.76
N ALA A 4 3.45 -6.80 -5.12
CA ALA A 4 3.91 -5.67 -4.31
C ALA A 4 5.03 -4.89 -5.02
N VAL A 5 4.85 -3.57 -5.16
CA VAL A 5 5.89 -2.66 -5.69
C VAL A 5 6.74 -2.16 -4.53
N THR A 6 8.05 -2.44 -4.54
CA THR A 6 8.94 -2.17 -3.42
C THR A 6 10.38 -1.93 -3.86
N SER A 7 11.31 -1.74 -2.91
CA SER A 7 12.75 -1.80 -3.16
C SER A 7 13.25 -3.24 -3.10
N ASP A 8 14.34 -3.53 -3.80
CA ASP A 8 14.94 -4.88 -3.80
C ASP A 8 15.27 -5.38 -2.40
N SER A 9 15.72 -4.48 -1.52
CA SER A 9 16.06 -4.82 -0.13
C SER A 9 14.89 -5.34 0.72
N LYS A 10 13.64 -5.10 0.31
CA LYS A 10 12.42 -5.55 1.01
C LYS A 10 11.67 -6.64 0.25
N SER A 11 12.13 -7.01 -0.93
CA SER A 11 11.44 -7.95 -1.81
C SER A 11 11.20 -9.30 -1.13
N GLN A 12 12.24 -9.90 -0.59
CA GLN A 12 12.15 -11.22 0.05
C GLN A 12 11.23 -11.23 1.27
N ASP A 13 11.25 -10.15 2.05
CA ASP A 13 10.37 -10.04 3.21
C ASP A 13 8.89 -9.99 2.80
N LEU A 14 8.56 -9.26 1.71
CA LEU A 14 7.20 -9.19 1.21
C LEU A 14 6.73 -10.52 0.60
N ILE A 15 7.60 -11.28 -0.04
CA ILE A 15 7.28 -12.65 -0.48
C ILE A 15 6.98 -13.53 0.74
N THR A 16 7.79 -13.44 1.79
CA THR A 16 7.56 -14.20 3.03
C THR A 16 6.25 -13.82 3.71
N LEU A 17 5.82 -12.57 3.57
CA LEU A 17 4.53 -12.06 4.07
C LEU A 17 3.32 -12.45 3.21
N GLY A 18 3.54 -13.11 2.05
CA GLY A 18 2.48 -13.63 1.21
C GLY A 18 2.30 -12.94 -0.13
N ALA A 19 3.18 -12.00 -0.51
CA ALA A 19 3.14 -11.49 -1.88
C ALA A 19 3.52 -12.60 -2.87
N THR A 20 2.72 -12.74 -3.93
CA THR A 20 2.99 -13.71 -5.01
C THR A 20 4.20 -13.28 -5.85
N LYS A 21 4.36 -11.96 -6.01
CA LYS A 21 5.44 -11.35 -6.80
C LYS A 21 5.80 -9.97 -6.24
N THR A 22 7.05 -9.58 -6.40
CA THR A 22 7.49 -8.21 -6.15
C THR A 22 8.02 -7.57 -7.44
N LEU A 23 7.83 -6.26 -7.57
CA LEU A 23 8.43 -5.44 -8.63
C LEU A 23 9.24 -4.32 -7.98
N ASN A 24 10.39 -4.02 -8.56
CA ASN A 24 11.16 -2.85 -8.15
C ASN A 24 10.38 -1.58 -8.52
N ARG A 25 10.39 -0.59 -7.64
CA ARG A 25 9.67 0.70 -7.84
C ARG A 25 10.16 1.49 -9.07
N ASP A 26 11.40 1.24 -9.52
CA ASP A 26 12.01 1.89 -10.67
C ASP A 26 11.72 1.13 -11.98
N GLN A 27 11.07 -0.02 -11.89
CA GLN A 27 10.68 -0.86 -13.03
C GLN A 27 9.32 -0.40 -13.59
N SER A 28 9.17 -0.42 -14.91
CA SER A 28 7.88 -0.19 -15.54
C SER A 28 6.90 -1.31 -15.20
N VAL A 29 5.79 -0.96 -14.55
CA VAL A 29 4.74 -1.95 -14.21
C VAL A 29 4.07 -2.51 -15.46
N VAL A 30 3.96 -1.71 -16.54
CA VAL A 30 3.36 -2.14 -17.81
C VAL A 30 4.27 -3.16 -18.52
N GLU A 31 5.58 -2.93 -18.55
CA GLU A 31 6.53 -3.89 -19.13
C GLU A 31 6.60 -5.20 -18.32
N ALA A 32 6.47 -5.09 -17.00
CA ALA A 32 6.58 -6.26 -16.11
C ALA A 32 5.33 -7.12 -16.03
N LEU A 33 4.14 -6.52 -16.22
CA LEU A 33 2.84 -7.19 -16.03
C LEU A 33 2.00 -7.25 -17.32
N GLY A 34 2.25 -6.35 -18.27
CA GLY A 34 1.39 -6.15 -19.43
C GLY A 34 0.16 -5.29 -19.12
N SER A 35 -0.47 -4.77 -20.16
CA SER A 35 -1.74 -4.05 -20.06
C SER A 35 -2.88 -4.99 -19.69
N ASN A 36 -3.91 -4.50 -18.98
CA ASN A 36 -5.12 -5.24 -18.61
C ASN A 36 -4.85 -6.54 -17.81
N SER A 37 -3.87 -6.53 -16.93
CA SER A 37 -3.34 -7.73 -16.25
C SER A 37 -3.77 -7.86 -14.80
N VAL A 38 -4.28 -6.79 -14.16
CA VAL A 38 -4.64 -6.81 -12.75
C VAL A 38 -6.08 -6.36 -12.51
N ASP A 39 -6.72 -6.89 -11.48
CA ASP A 39 -8.10 -6.59 -11.09
C ASP A 39 -8.22 -5.31 -10.26
N VAL A 40 -7.26 -5.10 -9.38
CA VAL A 40 -7.28 -4.04 -8.37
C VAL A 40 -5.89 -3.42 -8.24
N VAL A 41 -5.85 -2.10 -8.17
CA VAL A 41 -4.66 -1.34 -7.75
C VAL A 41 -4.97 -0.62 -6.45
N ILE A 42 -4.09 -0.78 -5.45
CA ILE A 42 -4.10 0.01 -4.21
C ILE A 42 -2.87 0.91 -4.23
N ASP A 43 -3.10 2.21 -4.28
CA ASP A 43 -2.07 3.22 -4.44
C ASP A 43 -1.94 4.11 -3.19
N LEU A 44 -0.71 4.17 -2.66
CA LEU A 44 -0.32 5.03 -1.55
C LEU A 44 0.69 6.09 -2.00
N VAL A 45 1.03 6.12 -3.28
CA VAL A 45 2.20 6.82 -3.81
C VAL A 45 1.82 7.95 -4.75
N GLY A 46 0.92 7.72 -5.70
CA GLY A 46 0.55 8.69 -6.74
C GLY A 46 1.71 9.05 -7.66
N GLY A 47 1.72 10.28 -8.17
CA GLY A 47 2.81 10.84 -8.95
C GLY A 47 2.85 10.37 -10.40
N LYS A 48 4.03 10.47 -11.02
CA LYS A 48 4.21 10.32 -12.48
C LYS A 48 3.89 8.92 -13.04
N SER A 49 4.00 7.89 -12.24
CA SER A 49 3.69 6.50 -12.65
C SER A 49 2.19 6.19 -12.66
N TRP A 50 1.34 7.11 -12.21
CA TRP A 50 -0.09 6.91 -12.08
C TRP A 50 -0.79 6.44 -13.36
N PRO A 51 -0.54 7.01 -14.58
CA PRO A 51 -1.17 6.52 -15.80
C PRO A 51 -0.87 5.05 -16.10
N ALA A 52 0.34 4.58 -15.80
CA ALA A 52 0.73 3.18 -15.97
C ALA A 52 -0.05 2.24 -15.06
N LEU A 53 -0.45 2.70 -13.86
CA LEU A 53 -1.31 1.93 -12.95
C LEU A 53 -2.70 1.72 -13.53
N LEU A 54 -3.23 2.67 -14.29
CA LEU A 54 -4.52 2.53 -14.98
C LEU A 54 -4.40 1.64 -16.21
N GLU A 55 -3.24 1.65 -16.87
CA GLU A 55 -3.00 0.82 -18.05
C GLU A 55 -3.00 -0.67 -17.70
N ILE A 56 -2.39 -1.05 -16.59
CA ILE A 56 -2.37 -2.47 -16.15
C ILE A 56 -3.72 -2.96 -15.63
N LEU A 57 -4.66 -2.08 -15.22
CA LEU A 57 -6.01 -2.49 -14.82
C LEU A 57 -6.77 -3.07 -16.00
N ARG A 58 -7.39 -4.23 -15.81
CA ARG A 58 -8.30 -4.82 -16.80
C ARG A 58 -9.62 -4.04 -16.90
N PRO A 59 -10.41 -4.21 -17.96
CA PRO A 59 -11.79 -3.70 -17.98
C PRO A 59 -12.59 -4.15 -16.76
N GLY A 60 -13.34 -3.21 -16.16
CA GLY A 60 -14.03 -3.41 -14.89
C GLY A 60 -13.11 -3.37 -13.66
N GLY A 61 -11.83 -3.01 -13.84
CA GLY A 61 -10.86 -2.92 -12.75
C GLY A 61 -11.14 -1.81 -11.76
N ARG A 62 -10.53 -1.91 -10.58
CA ARG A 62 -10.75 -1.00 -9.45
C ARG A 62 -9.43 -0.36 -9.02
N TYR A 63 -9.46 0.96 -8.86
CA TYR A 63 -8.34 1.73 -8.35
C TYR A 63 -8.73 2.36 -7.01
N ALA A 64 -7.94 2.12 -5.97
CA ALA A 64 -8.13 2.71 -4.65
C ALA A 64 -6.89 3.52 -4.26
N VAL A 65 -7.09 4.77 -3.84
CA VAL A 65 -6.02 5.67 -3.41
C VAL A 65 -6.20 6.08 -1.95
N SER A 66 -5.11 5.95 -1.18
CA SER A 66 -5.06 6.37 0.23
C SER A 66 -3.80 7.18 0.55
N GLY A 67 -3.07 7.66 -0.45
CA GLY A 67 -1.89 8.51 -0.28
C GLY A 67 -1.31 8.95 -1.61
N ALA A 68 -0.49 10.01 -1.58
CA ALA A 68 0.11 10.60 -2.77
C ALA A 68 1.51 11.19 -2.46
N ILE A 69 2.36 10.38 -1.82
CA ILE A 69 3.67 10.83 -1.32
C ILE A 69 4.64 11.26 -2.43
N ALA A 70 4.49 10.70 -3.64
CA ALA A 70 5.31 11.06 -4.82
C ALA A 70 4.71 12.20 -5.67
N GLY A 71 3.49 12.64 -5.35
CA GLY A 71 2.82 13.76 -6.02
C GLY A 71 1.30 13.57 -6.02
N ALA A 72 0.59 14.65 -5.68
CA ALA A 72 -0.86 14.64 -5.59
C ALA A 72 -1.59 14.95 -6.90
N PHE A 73 -0.89 15.59 -7.84
CA PHE A 73 -1.47 15.96 -9.12
C PHE A 73 -1.09 14.92 -10.17
N VAL A 74 -2.12 14.36 -10.81
CA VAL A 74 -1.98 13.32 -11.85
C VAL A 74 -2.82 13.71 -13.06
N GLU A 75 -2.40 13.26 -14.24
CA GLU A 75 -3.12 13.50 -15.49
C GLU A 75 -3.97 12.27 -15.81
N LEU A 76 -5.27 12.48 -16.05
CA LEU A 76 -6.22 11.44 -16.41
C LEU A 76 -6.71 11.60 -17.85
N ASP A 77 -6.42 10.63 -18.70
CA ASP A 77 -7.17 10.46 -19.94
C ASP A 77 -8.54 9.82 -19.62
N LEU A 78 -9.61 10.61 -19.75
CA LEU A 78 -10.97 10.14 -19.46
C LEU A 78 -11.38 8.92 -20.31
N ARG A 79 -10.78 8.75 -21.50
CA ARG A 79 -11.03 7.56 -22.33
C ARG A 79 -10.57 6.29 -21.64
N THR A 80 -9.45 6.33 -20.94
CA THR A 80 -8.96 5.20 -20.13
C THR A 80 -9.97 4.82 -19.06
N LEU A 81 -10.60 5.80 -18.41
CA LEU A 81 -11.59 5.57 -17.38
C LEU A 81 -12.86 4.91 -17.94
N TYR A 82 -13.51 5.55 -18.96
CA TYR A 82 -14.82 5.07 -19.40
C TYR A 82 -14.76 3.90 -20.39
N LEU A 83 -13.71 3.78 -21.24
CA LEU A 83 -13.59 2.64 -22.16
C LEU A 83 -13.22 1.33 -21.47
N LYS A 84 -12.65 1.41 -20.28
CA LYS A 84 -12.35 0.25 -19.43
C LYS A 84 -13.35 0.03 -18.30
N ASP A 85 -14.39 0.86 -18.18
CA ASP A 85 -15.37 0.80 -17.07
C ASP A 85 -14.69 0.76 -15.69
N LEU A 86 -13.65 1.60 -15.47
CA LEU A 86 -12.89 1.59 -14.23
C LEU A 86 -13.67 2.26 -13.09
N SER A 87 -13.51 1.73 -11.87
CA SER A 87 -14.03 2.33 -10.64
C SER A 87 -12.91 2.89 -9.81
N PHE A 88 -13.03 4.16 -9.36
CA PHE A 88 -12.05 4.84 -8.53
C PHE A 88 -12.59 5.09 -7.13
N PHE A 89 -11.77 4.80 -6.11
CA PHE A 89 -12.11 4.94 -4.71
C PHE A 89 -11.08 5.81 -3.98
N GLY A 90 -11.53 6.90 -3.35
CA GLY A 90 -10.74 7.64 -2.38
C GLY A 90 -10.91 7.01 -0.99
N CYS A 91 -9.82 6.71 -0.31
CA CYS A 91 -9.83 5.95 0.94
C CYS A 91 -9.11 6.73 2.04
N THR A 92 -9.85 7.54 2.82
CA THR A 92 -9.26 8.31 3.94
C THR A 92 -10.14 8.27 5.18
N VAL A 93 -11.41 8.62 5.03
CA VAL A 93 -12.38 8.65 6.14
C VAL A 93 -12.99 7.28 6.28
N LEU A 94 -12.92 6.74 7.48
CA LEU A 94 -13.51 5.45 7.81
C LEU A 94 -14.92 5.64 8.38
N GLU A 95 -15.86 4.85 7.89
CA GLU A 95 -17.13 4.65 8.57
C GLU A 95 -16.89 3.96 9.92
N SER A 96 -17.74 4.23 10.92
CA SER A 96 -17.55 3.73 12.29
C SER A 96 -17.41 2.21 12.39
N ASN A 97 -18.08 1.46 11.52
CA ASN A 97 -18.04 -0.01 11.48
C ASN A 97 -16.72 -0.56 10.88
N VAL A 98 -15.96 0.22 10.10
CA VAL A 98 -14.73 -0.28 9.46
C VAL A 98 -13.68 -0.64 10.50
N PHE A 99 -13.53 0.18 11.55
CA PHE A 99 -12.58 -0.10 12.63
C PHE A 99 -12.98 -1.36 13.44
N THR A 100 -14.27 -1.51 13.74
CA THR A 100 -14.77 -2.72 14.41
C THR A 100 -14.51 -3.97 13.57
N ASN A 101 -14.82 -3.92 12.27
CA ASN A 101 -14.56 -5.04 11.37
C ASN A 101 -13.06 -5.37 11.27
N LEU A 102 -12.18 -4.35 11.32
CA LEU A 102 -10.72 -4.57 11.34
C LEU A 102 -10.30 -5.33 12.62
N ILE A 103 -10.84 -4.96 13.77
CA ILE A 103 -10.56 -5.66 15.04
C ILE A 103 -11.00 -7.12 14.93
N ASP A 104 -12.20 -7.39 14.43
CA ASP A 104 -12.72 -8.76 14.24
C ASP A 104 -11.80 -9.61 13.35
N HIS A 105 -11.25 -8.99 12.27
CA HIS A 105 -10.28 -9.67 11.40
C HIS A 105 -8.95 -9.95 12.10
N ILE A 106 -8.50 -9.07 12.98
CA ILE A 106 -7.27 -9.27 13.76
C ILE A 106 -7.48 -10.37 14.80
N GLU A 107 -8.58 -10.33 15.54
CA GLU A 107 -8.90 -11.30 16.60
C GLU A 107 -9.15 -12.71 16.03
N SER A 108 -9.76 -12.81 14.85
CA SER A 108 -9.93 -14.07 14.14
C SER A 108 -8.65 -14.58 13.46
N GLY A 109 -7.55 -13.82 13.52
CA GLY A 109 -6.26 -14.20 12.92
C GLY A 109 -6.16 -14.02 11.40
N ASN A 110 -7.18 -13.44 10.76
CA ASN A 110 -7.18 -13.17 9.32
C ASN A 110 -6.18 -12.08 8.93
N ILE A 111 -5.91 -11.15 9.85
CA ILE A 111 -4.92 -10.08 9.69
C ILE A 111 -3.96 -10.13 10.88
N LYS A 112 -2.66 -10.16 10.61
CA LYS A 112 -1.61 -10.08 11.63
C LYS A 112 -0.86 -8.76 11.48
N PRO A 113 -1.08 -7.78 12.39
CA PRO A 113 -0.29 -6.55 12.40
C PRO A 113 1.20 -6.86 12.60
N ILE A 114 2.04 -6.29 11.75
CA ILE A 114 3.48 -6.49 11.83
C ILE A 114 4.06 -5.38 12.69
N VAL A 115 4.68 -5.73 13.81
CA VAL A 115 5.42 -4.83 14.68
C VAL A 115 6.90 -5.05 14.44
N ALA A 116 7.58 -4.04 13.87
CA ALA A 116 9.01 -4.07 13.59
C ALA A 116 9.83 -3.81 14.86
N HIS A 117 9.43 -2.81 15.64
CA HIS A 117 10.12 -2.39 16.86
C HIS A 117 9.12 -1.86 17.88
N THR A 118 9.45 -2.04 19.15
CA THR A 118 8.71 -1.46 20.28
C THR A 118 9.65 -0.65 21.15
N PHE A 119 9.23 0.55 21.52
CA PHE A 119 9.96 1.45 22.42
C PHE A 119 9.05 1.91 23.56
N PRO A 120 9.59 2.16 24.75
CA PRO A 120 8.83 2.90 25.76
C PRO A 120 8.59 4.34 25.28
N LEU A 121 7.53 5.00 25.76
CA LEU A 121 7.14 6.33 25.30
C LEU A 121 8.25 7.38 25.49
N GLU A 122 9.03 7.28 26.55
CA GLU A 122 10.18 8.14 26.84
C GLU A 122 11.27 8.07 25.74
N ASP A 123 11.35 6.99 24.99
CA ASP A 123 12.30 6.80 23.89
C ASP A 123 11.74 7.24 22.51
N ILE A 124 10.70 8.07 22.49
CA ILE A 124 10.04 8.53 21.24
C ILE A 124 11.02 9.13 20.22
N VAL A 125 12.06 9.84 20.67
CA VAL A 125 13.07 10.42 19.77
C VAL A 125 13.82 9.33 19.02
N LYS A 126 14.28 8.29 19.71
CA LYS A 126 14.95 7.13 19.09
C LYS A 126 14.01 6.39 18.11
N ALA A 127 12.73 6.24 18.48
CA ALA A 127 11.74 5.64 17.62
C ALA A 127 11.51 6.44 16.33
N GLN A 128 11.47 7.78 16.42
CA GLN A 128 11.34 8.67 15.26
C GLN A 128 12.58 8.64 14.37
N GLU A 129 13.79 8.64 14.94
CA GLU A 129 15.05 8.51 14.19
C GLU A 129 15.08 7.19 13.39
N LEU A 130 14.69 6.09 14.02
CA LEU A 130 14.59 4.80 13.34
C LEU A 130 13.52 4.82 12.23
N PHE A 131 12.37 5.43 12.49
CA PHE A 131 11.29 5.59 11.50
C PHE A 131 11.76 6.35 10.26
N LEU A 132 12.56 7.40 10.42
CA LEU A 132 13.08 8.21 9.32
C LEU A 132 14.04 7.45 8.41
N GLN A 133 14.70 6.40 8.91
CA GLN A 133 15.58 5.55 8.09
C GLN A 133 14.82 4.75 7.03
N LYS A 134 13.50 4.53 7.20
CA LYS A 134 12.61 3.82 6.25
C LYS A 134 13.02 2.37 5.93
N LYS A 135 13.87 1.76 6.77
CA LYS A 135 14.40 0.40 6.56
C LYS A 135 13.54 -0.71 7.16
N HIS A 136 12.71 -0.38 8.16
CA HIS A 136 11.84 -1.35 8.84
C HIS A 136 10.66 -1.79 7.96
N ILE A 137 10.11 -2.97 8.25
CA ILE A 137 8.87 -3.49 7.71
C ILE A 137 7.90 -3.67 8.87
N GLY A 138 6.72 -3.07 8.77
CA GLY A 138 5.73 -3.03 9.85
C GLY A 138 5.70 -1.70 10.59
N LYS A 139 5.12 -1.72 11.79
CA LYS A 139 4.91 -0.53 12.62
C LYS A 139 5.99 -0.40 13.69
N ILE A 140 6.33 0.83 14.05
CA ILE A 140 7.08 1.13 15.26
C ILE A 140 6.05 1.52 16.32
N VAL A 141 6.03 0.80 17.42
CA VAL A 141 5.03 0.94 18.50
C VAL A 141 5.69 1.57 19.71
N LEU A 142 4.98 2.52 20.33
CA LEU A 142 5.35 3.07 21.63
C LEU A 142 4.46 2.45 22.70
N THR A 143 5.08 1.95 23.77
CA THR A 143 4.35 1.43 24.94
C THR A 143 4.24 2.50 26.01
N ILE A 144 3.05 2.62 26.58
CA ILE A 144 2.78 3.50 27.73
C ILE A 144 2.76 2.58 28.95
N ASN A 145 3.69 2.77 29.87
CA ASN A 145 3.65 2.05 31.14
C ASN A 145 2.45 2.57 31.94
N THR A 146 1.36 1.84 31.99
CA THR A 146 0.31 2.05 32.99
C THR A 146 0.88 1.61 34.35
N GLN A 147 1.16 2.55 35.22
CA GLN A 147 1.42 2.27 36.64
C GLN A 147 0.20 1.64 37.30
#